data_691ee7b420666da1c99280ca4766c7d3
#
_entry.id   691ee7b420666da1c99280ca4766c7d3
#
_cell.length_a   1.000
_cell.length_b   1.000
_cell.length_c   1.000
_cell.angle_alpha   90.00
_cell.angle_beta   90.00
_cell.angle_gamma   90.00
#
_symmetry.space_group_name_H-M   'P 1'
#
loop_
_entity.id
_entity.type
_entity.pdbx_description
1 polymer ?
#
loop_
_entity_poly.entity_id
_entity_poly.type
_entity_poly.pdbx_seq_one_letter_code
_entity_poly.pdbx_strand_id
1 'polypeptide(L)'
;MARRYGRAPRGERCQAPVPYGHGKTTTFVGALRLEGMTAPMVLDGAMHGAAFLAYVEQVLVPTLSPGDIVIMDNLSAHKSPAVRHAIEAAGAEPRFLPPYSPDFNPIEMAFSKLKAFLKKTAARTVDDLWDAIANGINTFTPTECQNYFTAAEYNRE
;
A
#
# COMPACT_ATOMS: atom_id res chain seq x y z
N MET A 1 3.49 -14.38 -3.25
CA MET A 1 3.60 -14.65 -1.79
C MET A 1 3.16 -16.07 -1.49
N ALA A 2 4.02 -16.90 -0.91
CA ALA A 2 3.65 -18.25 -0.51
C ALA A 2 3.14 -18.27 0.94
N ARG A 3 2.19 -19.17 1.24
CA ARG A 3 1.76 -19.40 2.62
C ARG A 3 2.87 -20.13 3.38
N ARG A 4 3.27 -19.64 4.55
CA ARG A 4 4.27 -20.29 5.42
C ARG A 4 3.68 -21.42 6.28
N TYR A 5 2.37 -21.44 6.47
CA TYR A 5 1.65 -22.39 7.31
C TYR A 5 0.39 -22.87 6.60
N GLY A 6 0.05 -24.14 6.77
CA GLY A 6 -1.17 -24.77 6.29
C GLY A 6 -1.74 -25.69 7.36
N ARG A 7 -2.95 -26.20 7.14
CA ARG A 7 -3.60 -27.20 7.99
C ARG A 7 -3.72 -28.50 7.22
N ALA A 8 -3.36 -29.60 7.85
CA ALA A 8 -3.55 -30.96 7.38
C ALA A 8 -4.26 -31.77 8.47
N PRO A 9 -4.88 -32.91 8.17
CA PRO A 9 -5.38 -33.84 9.16
C PRO A 9 -4.31 -34.22 10.16
N ARG A 10 -4.73 -34.59 11.38
CA ARG A 10 -3.79 -34.97 12.44
C ARG A 10 -2.95 -36.16 11.99
N GLY A 11 -1.62 -36.02 12.05
CA GLY A 11 -0.68 -37.05 11.65
C GLY A 11 -0.16 -36.90 10.20
N GLU A 12 -0.70 -35.96 9.42
CA GLU A 12 -0.24 -35.69 8.05
C GLU A 12 0.58 -34.41 7.97
N ARG A 13 1.58 -34.41 7.06
CA ARG A 13 2.33 -33.20 6.75
C ARG A 13 1.58 -32.37 5.70
N CYS A 14 1.35 -31.11 6.01
CA CYS A 14 0.86 -30.16 5.02
C CYS A 14 1.98 -29.89 3.99
N GLN A 15 1.85 -30.45 2.81
CA GLN A 15 2.78 -30.21 1.69
C GLN A 15 2.15 -29.18 0.75
N ALA A 16 2.87 -28.11 0.46
CA ALA A 16 2.51 -27.16 -0.58
C ALA A 16 3.75 -26.83 -1.42
N PRO A 17 3.64 -26.75 -2.74
CA PRO A 17 4.75 -26.31 -3.57
C PRO A 17 5.06 -24.85 -3.26
N VAL A 18 6.27 -24.59 -2.81
CA VAL A 18 6.78 -23.21 -2.60
C VAL A 18 7.68 -22.90 -3.79
N PRO A 19 7.51 -21.74 -4.45
CA PRO A 19 8.43 -21.31 -5.49
C PRO A 19 9.84 -21.23 -4.90
N TYR A 20 10.76 -22.03 -5.44
CA TYR A 20 12.17 -22.01 -5.02
C TYR A 20 12.88 -20.92 -5.83
N GLY A 21 13.44 -19.94 -5.14
CA GLY A 21 14.25 -18.88 -5.74
C GLY A 21 14.23 -17.61 -4.89
N HIS A 22 15.32 -16.87 -4.90
CA HIS A 22 15.35 -15.49 -4.43
C HIS A 22 14.53 -14.66 -5.43
N GLY A 23 13.21 -14.57 -5.20
CA GLY A 23 12.32 -13.76 -6.03
C GLY A 23 12.77 -12.31 -6.03
N LYS A 24 12.73 -11.68 -7.19
CA LYS A 24 12.91 -10.23 -7.30
C LYS A 24 11.93 -9.54 -6.36
N THR A 25 12.39 -8.52 -5.65
CA THR A 25 11.52 -7.71 -4.80
C THR A 25 10.56 -6.94 -5.67
N THR A 26 9.27 -7.08 -5.43
CA THR A 26 8.23 -6.25 -6.04
C THR A 26 7.66 -5.35 -4.95
N THR A 27 7.66 -4.06 -5.18
CA THR A 27 7.11 -3.06 -4.27
C THR A 27 5.80 -2.53 -4.81
N PHE A 28 4.78 -2.53 -3.97
CA PHE A 28 3.51 -1.85 -4.24
C PHE A 28 3.44 -0.56 -3.43
N VAL A 29 3.05 0.51 -4.10
CA VAL A 29 2.76 1.82 -3.50
C VAL A 29 1.36 2.25 -3.88
N GLY A 30 0.67 2.90 -2.97
CA GLY A 30 -0.66 3.43 -3.24
C GLY A 30 -1.04 4.46 -2.19
N ALA A 31 -2.16 5.11 -2.39
CA ALA A 31 -2.77 6.02 -1.44
C ALA A 31 -4.19 5.53 -1.09
N LEU A 32 -4.65 5.86 0.11
CA LEU A 32 -6.00 5.54 0.57
C LEU A 32 -6.82 6.83 0.70
N ARG A 33 -7.99 6.82 0.09
CA ARG A 33 -9.03 7.84 0.24
C ARG A 33 -10.26 7.23 0.87
N LEU A 34 -11.22 8.07 1.25
CA LEU A 34 -12.51 7.60 1.79
C LEU A 34 -13.31 6.76 0.79
N GLU A 35 -13.09 6.94 -0.49
CA GLU A 35 -13.78 6.24 -1.58
C GLU A 35 -13.11 4.93 -1.98
N GLY A 36 -11.83 4.75 -1.66
CA GLY A 36 -11.05 3.58 -2.07
C GLY A 36 -9.56 3.83 -2.11
N MET A 37 -8.82 2.83 -2.63
CA MET A 37 -7.41 3.00 -2.95
C MET A 37 -7.24 3.75 -4.27
N THR A 38 -6.28 4.65 -4.30
CA THR A 38 -5.94 5.48 -5.48
C THR A 38 -4.43 5.53 -5.69
N ALA A 39 -4.01 6.08 -6.81
CA ALA A 39 -2.61 6.26 -7.18
C ALA A 39 -1.76 4.98 -7.01
N PRO A 40 -2.21 3.81 -7.50
CA PRO A 40 -1.44 2.58 -7.37
C PRO A 40 -0.25 2.56 -8.31
N MET A 41 0.89 2.06 -7.81
CA MET A 41 2.07 1.78 -8.61
C MET A 41 2.72 0.49 -8.15
N VAL A 42 3.17 -0.31 -9.10
CA VAL A 42 4.00 -1.48 -8.87
C VAL A 42 5.40 -1.21 -9.41
N LEU A 43 6.40 -1.42 -8.58
CA LEU A 43 7.81 -1.24 -8.91
C LEU A 43 8.52 -2.59 -8.87
N ASP A 44 9.25 -2.93 -9.92
CA ASP A 44 10.17 -4.07 -9.91
C ASP A 44 11.47 -3.63 -9.22
N GLY A 45 11.62 -4.01 -7.97
CA GLY A 45 12.72 -3.62 -7.11
C GLY A 45 12.29 -3.01 -5.78
N ALA A 46 13.28 -2.59 -4.99
CA ALA A 46 13.06 -1.92 -3.71
C ALA A 46 12.75 -0.42 -3.91
N MET A 47 11.89 0.12 -3.05
CA MET A 47 11.65 1.56 -3.02
C MET A 47 12.87 2.31 -2.51
N HIS A 48 13.21 3.39 -3.20
CA HIS A 48 14.26 4.34 -2.81
C HIS A 48 13.79 5.78 -3.08
N GLY A 49 14.53 6.76 -2.57
CA GLY A 49 14.09 8.16 -2.59
C GLY A 49 13.74 8.70 -3.98
N ALA A 50 14.55 8.38 -5.00
CA ALA A 50 14.28 8.82 -6.37
C ALA A 50 13.03 8.16 -6.96
N ALA A 51 12.82 6.86 -6.70
CA ALA A 51 11.61 6.15 -7.13
C ALA A 51 10.36 6.68 -6.42
N PHE A 52 10.48 7.02 -5.13
CA PHE A 52 9.37 7.62 -4.39
C PHE A 52 9.02 9.02 -4.91
N LEU A 53 10.02 9.85 -5.21
CA LEU A 53 9.78 11.15 -5.84
C LEU A 53 9.08 11.01 -7.20
N ALA A 54 9.54 10.10 -8.05
CA ALA A 54 8.91 9.83 -9.34
C ALA A 54 7.45 9.35 -9.16
N TYR A 55 7.18 8.50 -8.18
CA TYR A 55 5.82 8.10 -7.82
C TYR A 55 4.96 9.31 -7.42
N VAL A 56 5.47 10.17 -6.56
CA VAL A 56 4.74 11.36 -6.11
C VAL A 56 4.41 12.27 -7.30
N GLU A 57 5.39 12.58 -8.13
CA GLU A 57 5.21 13.51 -9.25
C GLU A 57 4.31 12.94 -10.37
N GLN A 58 4.47 11.68 -10.72
CA GLN A 58 3.84 11.08 -11.89
C GLN A 58 2.52 10.35 -11.58
N VAL A 59 2.34 9.85 -10.38
CA VAL A 59 1.20 9.00 -10.01
C VAL A 59 0.32 9.62 -8.94
N LEU A 60 0.90 10.13 -7.85
CA LEU A 60 0.13 10.70 -6.74
C LEU A 60 -0.41 12.09 -7.06
N VAL A 61 0.46 13.03 -7.46
CA VAL A 61 0.10 14.43 -7.71
C VAL A 61 -1.07 14.59 -8.69
N PRO A 62 -1.16 13.83 -9.81
CA PRO A 62 -2.31 13.90 -10.70
C PRO A 62 -3.66 13.53 -10.05
N THR A 63 -3.66 12.84 -8.91
CA THR A 63 -4.87 12.48 -8.16
C THR A 63 -5.23 13.49 -7.06
N LEU A 64 -4.36 14.46 -6.78
CA LEU A 64 -4.57 15.45 -5.73
C LEU A 64 -5.44 16.62 -6.21
N SER A 65 -6.21 17.15 -5.27
CA SER A 65 -6.95 18.38 -5.42
C SER A 65 -6.45 19.44 -4.44
N PRO A 66 -6.56 20.75 -4.77
CA PRO A 66 -6.25 21.80 -3.81
C PRO A 66 -7.03 21.62 -2.50
N GLY A 67 -6.32 21.72 -1.38
CA GLY A 67 -6.88 21.51 -0.04
C GLY A 67 -6.77 20.07 0.48
N ASP A 68 -6.32 19.11 -0.33
CA ASP A 68 -6.02 17.75 0.15
C ASP A 68 -4.90 17.77 1.20
N ILE A 69 -5.00 16.90 2.18
CA ILE A 69 -3.94 16.62 3.16
C ILE A 69 -3.37 15.25 2.86
N VAL A 70 -2.08 15.20 2.54
CA VAL A 70 -1.35 13.95 2.27
C VAL A 70 -0.62 13.52 3.52
N ILE A 71 -1.13 12.47 4.16
CA ILE A 71 -0.56 11.90 5.37
C ILE A 71 0.39 10.78 5.01
N MET A 72 1.61 10.85 5.50
CA MET A 72 2.66 9.87 5.25
C MET A 72 3.31 9.44 6.55
N ASP A 73 3.88 8.25 6.56
CA ASP A 73 4.73 7.82 7.66
C ASP A 73 6.04 8.64 7.73
N ASN A 74 6.82 8.41 8.77
CA ASN A 74 8.02 9.19 9.06
C ASN A 74 9.30 8.64 8.39
N LEU A 75 9.19 7.94 7.26
CA LEU A 75 10.35 7.47 6.51
C LEU A 75 11.14 8.63 5.89
N SER A 76 12.46 8.50 5.85
CA SER A 76 13.35 9.54 5.30
C SER A 76 13.06 9.86 3.83
N ALA A 77 12.73 8.86 3.04
CA ALA A 77 12.36 9.04 1.63
C ALA A 77 11.12 9.92 1.44
N HIS A 78 10.16 9.87 2.38
CA HIS A 78 8.93 10.67 2.34
C HIS A 78 9.17 12.14 2.70
N LYS A 79 10.22 12.44 3.47
CA LYS A 79 10.51 13.77 3.99
C LYS A 79 11.44 14.59 3.10
N SER A 80 11.78 14.14 1.91
CA SER A 80 12.65 14.90 1.03
C SER A 80 12.00 16.24 0.66
N PRO A 81 12.77 17.34 0.57
CA PRO A 81 12.26 18.64 0.16
C PRO A 81 11.56 18.61 -1.21
N ALA A 82 12.03 17.79 -2.14
CA ALA A 82 11.44 17.63 -3.47
C ALA A 82 10.04 17.00 -3.40
N VAL A 83 9.83 16.00 -2.57
CA VAL A 83 8.52 15.38 -2.34
C VAL A 83 7.54 16.39 -1.74
N ARG A 84 7.97 17.11 -0.71
CA ARG A 84 7.17 18.18 -0.11
C ARG A 84 6.77 19.23 -1.15
N HIS A 85 7.73 19.73 -1.91
CA HIS A 85 7.49 20.74 -2.94
C HIS A 85 6.51 20.27 -4.02
N ALA A 86 6.63 19.02 -4.49
CA ALA A 86 5.72 18.47 -5.48
C ALA A 86 4.26 18.41 -4.98
N ILE A 87 4.04 18.01 -3.73
CA ILE A 87 2.72 17.96 -3.10
C ILE A 87 2.15 19.36 -2.89
N GLU A 88 2.95 20.28 -2.36
CA GLU A 88 2.55 21.67 -2.12
C GLU A 88 2.24 22.42 -3.44
N ALA A 89 2.99 22.16 -4.51
CA ALA A 89 2.72 22.72 -5.82
C ALA A 89 1.38 22.28 -6.42
N ALA A 90 0.87 21.12 -6.01
CA ALA A 90 -0.48 20.66 -6.36
C ALA A 90 -1.59 21.30 -5.51
N GLY A 91 -1.25 22.18 -4.58
CA GLY A 91 -2.20 22.80 -3.64
C GLY A 91 -2.58 21.91 -2.46
N ALA A 92 -1.86 20.82 -2.22
CA ALA A 92 -2.06 19.90 -1.11
C ALA A 92 -1.04 20.13 0.02
N GLU A 93 -1.35 19.66 1.22
CA GLU A 93 -0.51 19.82 2.39
C GLU A 93 0.07 18.46 2.82
N PRO A 94 1.41 18.27 2.80
CA PRO A 94 2.03 17.05 3.33
C PRO A 94 2.11 17.10 4.85
N ARG A 95 1.66 16.04 5.52
CA ARG A 95 1.78 15.83 6.95
C ARG A 95 2.43 14.48 7.24
N PHE A 96 3.28 14.45 8.26
CA PHE A 96 4.01 13.25 8.67
C PHE A 96 3.51 12.74 10.00
N LEU A 97 3.29 11.43 10.06
CA LEU A 97 2.94 10.77 11.32
C LEU A 97 4.13 10.78 12.29
N PRO A 98 3.88 10.74 13.60
CA PRO A 98 4.94 10.54 14.58
C PRO A 98 5.73 9.26 14.29
N PRO A 99 7.02 9.18 14.70
CA PRO A 99 7.78 7.94 14.60
C PRO A 99 7.07 6.79 15.32
N TYR A 100 7.17 5.59 14.75
CA TYR A 100 6.62 4.35 15.33
C TYR A 100 5.11 4.40 15.65
N SER A 101 4.32 5.06 14.82
CA SER A 101 2.87 5.23 15.00
C SER A 101 2.05 4.65 13.83
N PRO A 102 2.19 3.35 13.50
CA PRO A 102 1.44 2.74 12.39
C PRO A 102 -0.07 2.72 12.65
N ASP A 103 -0.51 2.77 13.91
CA ASP A 103 -1.92 2.75 14.29
C ASP A 103 -2.68 4.00 13.83
N PHE A 104 -1.96 5.12 13.64
CA PHE A 104 -2.53 6.34 13.07
C PHE A 104 -2.48 6.39 11.54
N ASN A 105 -2.05 5.29 10.89
CA ASN A 105 -2.00 5.22 9.44
C ASN A 105 -3.08 4.26 8.90
N PRO A 106 -4.22 4.76 8.42
CA PRO A 106 -5.33 3.92 7.96
C PRO A 106 -4.95 2.99 6.80
N ILE A 107 -3.96 3.36 5.99
CA ILE A 107 -3.50 2.53 4.86
C ILE A 107 -2.86 1.20 5.31
N GLU A 108 -2.36 1.11 6.54
CA GLU A 108 -1.78 -0.13 7.07
C GLU A 108 -2.84 -1.25 7.18
N MET A 109 -4.08 -0.89 7.54
CA MET A 109 -5.20 -1.83 7.55
C MET A 109 -5.56 -2.28 6.13
N ALA A 110 -5.57 -1.34 5.18
CA ALA A 110 -5.79 -1.64 3.77
C ALA A 110 -4.69 -2.55 3.21
N PHE A 111 -3.43 -2.29 3.52
CA PHE A 111 -2.31 -3.16 3.14
C PHE A 111 -2.41 -4.55 3.77
N SER A 112 -2.87 -4.67 4.99
CA SER A 112 -3.10 -5.97 5.63
C SER A 112 -4.15 -6.79 4.88
N LYS A 113 -5.26 -6.18 4.48
CA LYS A 113 -6.27 -6.82 3.63
C LYS A 113 -5.69 -7.22 2.27
N LEU A 114 -5.00 -6.32 1.60
CA LEU A 114 -4.40 -6.59 0.30
C LEU A 114 -3.39 -7.75 0.38
N LYS A 115 -2.53 -7.77 1.39
CA LYS A 115 -1.59 -8.87 1.64
C LYS A 115 -2.30 -10.20 1.88
N ALA A 116 -3.41 -10.19 2.62
CA ALA A 116 -4.23 -11.40 2.83
C ALA A 116 -4.85 -11.90 1.53
N PHE A 117 -5.38 -11.00 0.70
CA PHE A 117 -5.90 -11.30 -0.62
C PHE A 117 -4.82 -11.91 -1.54
N LEU A 118 -3.64 -11.30 -1.62
CA LEU A 118 -2.54 -11.79 -2.44
C LEU A 118 -2.03 -13.16 -1.99
N LYS A 119 -1.98 -13.41 -0.67
CA LYS A 119 -1.64 -14.74 -0.13
C LYS A 119 -2.66 -15.81 -0.52
N LYS A 120 -3.95 -15.45 -0.57
CA LYS A 120 -5.03 -16.36 -0.96
C LYS A 120 -4.98 -16.68 -2.45
N THR A 121 -4.69 -15.67 -3.28
CA THR A 121 -4.58 -15.83 -4.74
C THR A 121 -3.36 -16.66 -5.12
N ALA A 122 -2.29 -16.65 -4.31
CA ALA A 122 -1.08 -17.44 -4.49
C ALA A 122 -0.46 -17.32 -5.90
N ALA A 123 -0.41 -16.09 -6.44
CA ALA A 123 0.19 -15.79 -7.74
C ALA A 123 1.60 -16.36 -7.86
N ARG A 124 1.92 -16.97 -9.00
CA ARG A 124 3.20 -17.66 -9.23
C ARG A 124 4.13 -16.92 -10.16
N THR A 125 3.58 -16.05 -11.02
CA THR A 125 4.33 -15.20 -11.94
C THR A 125 4.22 -13.72 -11.52
N VAL A 126 5.08 -12.87 -12.07
CA VAL A 126 5.01 -11.42 -11.85
C VAL A 126 3.72 -10.86 -12.44
N ASP A 127 3.34 -11.31 -13.62
CA ASP A 127 2.11 -10.86 -14.30
C ASP A 127 0.87 -11.25 -13.49
N ASP A 128 0.79 -12.50 -13.01
CA ASP A 128 -0.29 -12.94 -12.11
C ASP A 128 -0.36 -12.11 -10.82
N LEU A 129 0.81 -11.69 -10.29
CA LEU A 129 0.87 -10.84 -9.11
C LEU A 129 0.33 -9.44 -9.38
N TRP A 130 0.64 -8.86 -10.53
CA TRP A 130 0.13 -7.56 -10.93
C TRP A 130 -1.37 -7.58 -11.14
N ASP A 131 -1.89 -8.61 -11.82
CA ASP A 131 -3.34 -8.81 -11.99
C ASP A 131 -4.03 -9.02 -10.63
N ALA A 132 -3.42 -9.79 -9.73
CA ALA A 132 -3.94 -9.98 -8.38
C ALA A 132 -3.95 -8.69 -7.56
N ILE A 133 -2.96 -7.82 -7.70
CA ILE A 133 -2.92 -6.51 -7.05
C ILE A 133 -4.05 -5.63 -7.60
N ALA A 134 -4.21 -5.55 -8.92
CA ALA A 134 -5.28 -4.77 -9.55
C ALA A 134 -6.66 -5.24 -9.10
N ASN A 135 -6.90 -6.55 -9.07
CA ASN A 135 -8.14 -7.12 -8.57
C ASN A 135 -8.34 -6.85 -7.07
N GLY A 136 -7.28 -6.95 -6.27
CA GLY A 136 -7.32 -6.68 -4.83
C GLY A 136 -7.68 -5.23 -4.51
N ILE A 137 -7.15 -4.28 -5.27
CA ILE A 137 -7.47 -2.84 -5.13
C ILE A 137 -8.97 -2.60 -5.35
N ASN A 138 -9.57 -3.26 -6.32
CA ASN A 138 -10.98 -3.10 -6.65
C ASN A 138 -11.93 -3.69 -5.59
N THR A 139 -11.43 -4.41 -4.59
CA THR A 139 -12.25 -4.96 -3.50
C THR A 139 -12.52 -3.97 -2.36
N PHE A 140 -11.88 -2.81 -2.36
CA PHE A 140 -12.08 -1.81 -1.31
C PHE A 140 -13.35 -1.02 -1.56
N THR A 141 -14.25 -1.02 -0.58
CA THR A 141 -15.49 -0.25 -0.61
C THR A 141 -15.34 1.08 0.14
N PRO A 142 -16.11 2.12 -0.19
CA PRO A 142 -16.11 3.38 0.57
C PRO A 142 -16.39 3.19 2.05
N THR A 143 -17.35 2.34 2.42
CA THR A 143 -17.68 2.05 3.83
C THR A 143 -16.48 1.45 4.57
N GLU A 144 -15.78 0.53 3.94
CA GLU A 144 -14.59 -0.10 4.52
C GLU A 144 -13.46 0.92 4.70
N CYS A 145 -13.21 1.76 3.69
CA CYS A 145 -12.19 2.81 3.79
C CYS A 145 -12.53 3.82 4.89
N GLN A 146 -13.78 4.26 5.01
CA GLN A 146 -14.22 5.12 6.10
C GLN A 146 -13.98 4.49 7.48
N ASN A 147 -14.23 3.19 7.61
CA ASN A 147 -13.95 2.47 8.86
C ASN A 147 -12.46 2.45 9.20
N TYR A 148 -11.57 2.34 8.20
CA TYR A 148 -10.13 2.44 8.42
C TYR A 148 -9.71 3.83 8.93
N PHE A 149 -10.26 4.89 8.35
CA PHE A 149 -10.01 6.25 8.84
C PHE A 149 -10.54 6.46 10.25
N THR A 150 -11.73 5.97 10.56
CA THR A 150 -12.31 6.05 11.92
C THR A 150 -11.47 5.27 12.92
N ALA A 151 -11.02 4.06 12.57
CA ALA A 151 -10.18 3.24 13.44
C ALA A 151 -8.79 3.85 13.70
N ALA A 152 -8.29 4.67 12.76
CA ALA A 152 -7.06 5.44 12.90
C ALA A 152 -7.30 6.84 13.51
N GLU A 153 -8.47 7.05 14.14
CA GLU A 153 -8.86 8.29 14.85
C GLU A 153 -9.09 9.53 13.97
N TYR A 154 -9.25 9.35 12.65
CA TYR A 154 -9.67 10.42 11.74
C TYR A 154 -11.20 10.49 11.71
N ASN A 155 -11.79 11.17 12.70
CA ASN A 155 -13.22 11.38 12.75
C ASN A 155 -13.61 12.59 11.89
N ARG A 156 -14.76 12.50 11.20
CA ARG A 156 -15.41 13.70 10.65
C ARG A 156 -15.99 14.49 11.82
N GLU A 157 -15.60 15.74 11.97
CA GLU A 157 -16.38 16.71 12.72
C GLU A 157 -17.69 17.05 11.98
#